data_52d53664f6b4b3ce9159b30588fa2559
#
_entry.id   52d53664f6b4b3ce9159b30588fa2559
#
_cell.length_a   1.000
_cell.length_b   1.000
_cell.length_c   1.000
_cell.angle_alpha   90.00
_cell.angle_beta   90.00
_cell.angle_gamma   90.00
#
_symmetry.space_group_name_H-M   'P 1'
#
loop_
_entity.id
_entity.type
_entity.pdbx_description
1 polymer ?
#
loop_
_entity_poly.entity_id
_entity_poly.type
_entity_poly.pdbx_seq_one_letter_code
_entity_poly.pdbx_strand_id
1 'polypeptide(L)'
;MPAVGTWRALAFSVAALAVAGAAGSIFAAMREAEPIVAGPGVTSERMLSASEPSLAGGPGDTPVFELTGDKPGGTMMILGGTHPQEIGGMLAAVLVIENVRVRQGRLIVVPQANRSGFTHTDPMEAYLHRFEIATPAGPRWFRVGMRLTNPADQWPDPDVFVHAPSGERMVGHETRNLNRNHPGSVSGWLTARVSHALTGLAKEAALVLDLHEAQPEYPVINMMVAHEHAFETAATATAAMQGRRIPISLSASPKNLHGLSHREFGDYTKAEAVLTESPNPAMGRFRGRTGEALVVEGRDPNYVRAARLKRLFVSFDEQGWPLKLRVARNLAAIEELINAYNELHPEIPIEIENLPAYKDVIARGLGAFLRPPPEGS
;
A
#
# COMPACT_ATOMS: atom_id res chain seq x y z
N MET A 1 19.08 59.76 10.13
CA MET A 1 17.98 58.79 10.37
C MET A 1 18.11 57.61 9.46
N PRO A 2 18.88 56.56 9.76
CA PRO A 2 18.89 55.32 9.01
C PRO A 2 18.13 54.19 9.73
N ALA A 3 17.52 54.41 10.90
CA ALA A 3 17.09 53.33 11.78
C ALA A 3 15.78 52.60 11.39
N VAL A 4 14.82 53.25 10.76
CA VAL A 4 13.48 52.64 10.51
C VAL A 4 13.52 51.60 9.40
N GLY A 5 14.36 51.78 8.37
CA GLY A 5 14.50 50.83 7.25
C GLY A 5 15.20 49.52 7.68
N THR A 6 16.23 49.66 8.52
CA THR A 6 17.01 48.51 9.03
C THR A 6 16.21 47.62 9.97
N TRP A 7 15.39 48.19 10.87
CA TRP A 7 14.53 47.43 11.76
C TRP A 7 13.40 46.66 11.01
N ARG A 8 12.83 47.29 9.97
CA ARG A 8 11.85 46.61 9.11
C ARG A 8 12.48 45.46 8.32
N ALA A 9 13.68 45.69 7.77
CA ALA A 9 14.38 44.62 7.05
C ALA A 9 14.73 43.46 7.99
N LEU A 10 15.23 43.76 9.21
CA LEU A 10 15.55 42.74 10.21
C LEU A 10 14.28 41.95 10.62
N ALA A 11 13.17 42.64 10.91
CA ALA A 11 11.91 42.00 11.28
C ALA A 11 11.40 41.09 10.15
N PHE A 12 11.51 41.54 8.88
CA PHE A 12 11.12 40.75 7.72
C PHE A 12 12.03 39.52 7.56
N SER A 13 13.33 39.68 7.74
CA SER A 13 14.28 38.53 7.68
C SER A 13 14.03 37.52 8.78
N VAL A 14 13.75 37.95 10.01
CA VAL A 14 13.40 37.08 11.13
C VAL A 14 12.10 36.30 10.84
N ALA A 15 11.06 37.00 10.34
CA ALA A 15 9.80 36.34 9.96
C ALA A 15 10.00 35.33 8.84
N ALA A 16 10.79 35.66 7.81
CA ALA A 16 11.11 34.75 6.72
C ALA A 16 11.88 33.52 7.20
N LEU A 17 12.87 33.69 8.08
CA LEU A 17 13.59 32.57 8.67
C LEU A 17 12.70 31.70 9.56
N ALA A 18 11.80 32.31 10.33
CA ALA A 18 10.83 31.54 11.14
C ALA A 18 9.89 30.70 10.28
N VAL A 19 9.37 31.27 9.19
CA VAL A 19 8.52 30.54 8.23
C VAL A 19 9.30 29.42 7.54
N ALA A 20 10.53 29.71 7.10
CA ALA A 20 11.38 28.70 6.46
C ALA A 20 11.74 27.57 7.44
N GLY A 21 12.05 27.91 8.69
CA GLY A 21 12.32 26.92 9.75
C GLY A 21 11.10 26.04 10.04
N ALA A 22 9.91 26.64 10.18
CA ALA A 22 8.65 25.90 10.37
C ALA A 22 8.34 24.98 9.18
N ALA A 23 8.46 25.47 7.96
CA ALA A 23 8.29 24.66 6.76
C ALA A 23 9.30 23.52 6.69
N GLY A 24 10.58 23.80 6.97
CA GLY A 24 11.64 22.79 7.02
C GLY A 24 11.35 21.67 8.04
N SER A 25 10.84 22.03 9.22
CA SER A 25 10.43 21.07 10.26
C SER A 25 9.29 20.17 9.80
N ILE A 26 8.29 20.73 9.10
CA ILE A 26 7.18 19.96 8.53
C ILE A 26 7.70 18.97 7.49
N PHE A 27 8.57 19.40 6.57
CA PHE A 27 9.15 18.51 5.56
C PHE A 27 10.04 17.42 6.19
N ALA A 28 10.78 17.72 7.25
CA ALA A 28 11.55 16.73 7.99
C ALA A 28 10.62 15.69 8.63
N ALA A 29 9.52 16.12 9.27
CA ALA A 29 8.54 15.25 9.89
C ALA A 29 7.81 14.32 8.88
N MET A 30 7.69 14.71 7.62
CA MET A 30 7.14 13.83 6.58
C MET A 30 8.01 12.60 6.30
N ARG A 31 9.31 12.67 6.64
CA ARG A 31 10.26 11.54 6.47
C ARG A 31 10.33 10.61 7.66
N GLU A 32 9.76 10.99 8.82
CA GLU A 32 9.66 10.09 9.95
C GLU A 32 8.79 8.89 9.59
N ALA A 33 9.30 7.69 9.91
CA ALA A 33 8.53 6.47 9.71
C ALA A 33 7.59 6.24 10.89
N GLU A 34 6.35 5.90 10.59
CA GLU A 34 5.41 5.38 11.59
C GLU A 34 5.95 4.11 12.22
N PRO A 35 5.73 3.89 13.52
CA PRO A 35 6.15 2.65 14.16
C PRO A 35 5.27 1.49 13.67
N ILE A 36 5.90 0.45 13.11
CA ILE A 36 5.26 -0.84 12.83
C ILE A 36 5.76 -1.80 13.89
N VAL A 37 4.84 -2.38 14.65
CA VAL A 37 5.18 -3.22 15.80
C VAL A 37 5.25 -4.68 15.36
N ALA A 38 6.41 -5.29 15.47
CA ALA A 38 6.53 -6.73 15.24
C ALA A 38 5.68 -7.51 16.24
N GLY A 39 4.71 -8.26 15.74
CA GLY A 39 3.84 -9.13 16.54
C GLY A 39 4.54 -10.44 16.92
N PRO A 40 3.91 -11.27 17.78
CA PRO A 40 4.53 -12.50 18.30
C PRO A 40 4.70 -13.60 17.24
N GLY A 41 4.18 -13.39 16.02
CA GLY A 41 4.37 -14.31 14.90
C GLY A 41 5.53 -13.92 13.97
N VAL A 42 6.09 -12.72 14.13
CA VAL A 42 7.25 -12.29 13.34
C VAL A 42 8.49 -13.06 13.79
N THR A 43 9.10 -13.78 12.86
CA THR A 43 10.30 -14.61 13.10
C THR A 43 11.57 -13.92 12.64
N SER A 44 11.45 -12.98 11.68
CA SER A 44 12.58 -12.21 11.16
C SER A 44 12.08 -10.84 10.66
N GLU A 45 12.90 -9.81 10.88
CA GLU A 45 12.77 -8.50 10.29
C GLU A 45 14.09 -8.13 9.62
N ARG A 46 14.01 -7.72 8.36
CA ARG A 46 15.19 -7.28 7.60
C ARG A 46 14.81 -6.13 6.69
N MET A 47 15.82 -5.40 6.23
CA MET A 47 15.61 -4.39 5.20
C MET A 47 15.64 -5.03 3.81
N LEU A 48 14.95 -4.43 2.86
CA LEU A 48 14.92 -4.89 1.47
C LEU A 48 16.32 -4.93 0.85
N SER A 49 17.22 -4.08 1.33
CA SER A 49 18.65 -4.07 0.95
C SER A 49 19.40 -5.36 1.25
N ALA A 50 18.88 -6.23 2.11
CA ALA A 50 19.44 -7.58 2.27
C ALA A 50 19.35 -8.43 0.97
N SER A 51 18.36 -8.12 0.12
CA SER A 51 18.19 -8.74 -1.20
C SER A 51 18.78 -7.90 -2.34
N GLU A 52 18.90 -6.58 -2.17
CA GLU A 52 19.44 -5.63 -3.16
C GLU A 52 20.32 -4.59 -2.45
N PRO A 53 21.64 -4.87 -2.27
CA PRO A 53 22.54 -4.05 -1.47
C PRO A 53 22.62 -2.57 -1.91
N SER A 54 22.32 -2.26 -3.16
CA SER A 54 22.33 -0.89 -3.67
C SER A 54 21.25 0.01 -3.05
N LEU A 55 20.28 -0.56 -2.33
CA LEU A 55 19.23 0.18 -1.62
C LEU A 55 19.65 0.55 -0.20
N ALA A 56 20.74 -0.02 0.36
CA ALA A 56 21.09 0.06 1.76
C ALA A 56 21.14 1.51 2.30
N GLY A 57 20.34 1.77 3.34
CA GLY A 57 20.23 3.08 3.98
C GLY A 57 19.61 4.18 3.11
N GLY A 58 19.17 3.84 1.90
CA GLY A 58 18.54 4.78 0.98
C GLY A 58 17.02 4.88 1.18
N PRO A 59 16.38 5.82 0.47
CA PRO A 59 14.93 6.07 0.62
C PRO A 59 14.04 4.94 0.11
N GLY A 60 14.57 4.00 -0.69
CA GLY A 60 13.86 2.82 -1.16
C GLY A 60 14.06 1.58 -0.26
N ASP A 61 14.89 1.68 0.78
CA ASP A 61 15.18 0.57 1.67
C ASP A 61 14.04 0.39 2.69
N THR A 62 13.13 -0.53 2.41
CA THR A 62 11.91 -0.76 3.20
C THR A 62 12.03 -1.99 4.10
N PRO A 63 11.37 -2.03 5.28
CA PRO A 63 11.35 -3.21 6.12
C PRO A 63 10.54 -4.35 5.47
N VAL A 64 11.06 -5.55 5.60
CA VAL A 64 10.47 -6.83 5.19
C VAL A 64 10.32 -7.68 6.44
N PHE A 65 9.09 -8.10 6.73
CA PHE A 65 8.77 -8.95 7.87
C PHE A 65 8.51 -10.38 7.39
N GLU A 66 9.10 -11.35 8.07
CA GLU A 66 8.84 -12.75 7.80
C GLU A 66 8.17 -13.41 9.00
N LEU A 67 7.15 -14.19 8.72
CA LEU A 67 6.43 -15.01 9.67
C LEU A 67 6.54 -16.46 9.18
N THR A 68 7.31 -17.28 9.88
CA THR A 68 7.60 -18.67 9.48
C THR A 68 7.00 -19.63 10.48
N GLY A 69 6.28 -20.63 9.97
CA GLY A 69 5.68 -21.69 10.78
C GLY A 69 6.70 -22.79 11.14
N ASP A 70 6.31 -23.60 12.11
CA ASP A 70 7.12 -24.73 12.59
C ASP A 70 7.20 -25.88 11.57
N LYS A 71 6.27 -25.91 10.61
CA LYS A 71 6.19 -26.93 9.56
C LYS A 71 6.45 -26.32 8.18
N PRO A 72 7.13 -27.02 7.26
CA PRO A 72 7.29 -26.59 5.89
C PRO A 72 5.94 -26.54 5.18
N GLY A 73 5.78 -25.57 4.26
CA GLY A 73 4.58 -25.37 3.45
C GLY A 73 4.79 -24.32 2.39
N GLY A 74 3.72 -23.76 1.82
CA GLY A 74 3.77 -22.71 0.84
C GLY A 74 4.28 -21.38 1.44
N THR A 75 4.67 -20.46 0.56
CA THR A 75 5.03 -19.10 0.93
C THR A 75 4.08 -18.12 0.27
N MET A 76 3.48 -17.22 1.03
CA MET A 76 2.73 -16.09 0.48
C MET A 76 3.47 -14.78 0.72
N MET A 77 3.61 -13.97 -0.32
CA MET A 77 4.11 -12.59 -0.23
C MET A 77 2.93 -11.61 -0.24
N ILE A 78 2.92 -10.69 0.70
CA ILE A 78 1.89 -9.64 0.82
C ILE A 78 2.56 -8.28 0.70
N LEU A 79 2.13 -7.49 -0.27
CA LEU A 79 2.59 -6.12 -0.48
C LEU A 79 1.50 -5.13 -0.07
N GLY A 80 1.88 -4.14 0.72
CA GLY A 80 1.11 -2.93 0.97
C GLY A 80 1.91 -1.71 0.56
N GLY A 81 1.22 -0.60 0.27
CA GLY A 81 1.90 0.66 -0.01
C GLY A 81 2.75 0.68 -1.27
N THR A 82 2.45 -0.14 -2.26
CA THR A 82 2.95 0.00 -3.64
C THR A 82 2.62 1.38 -4.18
N HIS A 83 1.40 1.85 -3.88
CA HIS A 83 1.00 3.25 -3.97
C HIS A 83 0.69 3.80 -2.57
N PRO A 84 1.53 4.66 -2.02
CA PRO A 84 1.43 5.13 -0.63
C PRO A 84 0.13 5.86 -0.25
N GLN A 85 -0.64 6.41 -1.18
CA GLN A 85 -1.96 6.97 -0.89
C GLN A 85 -3.05 5.90 -0.72
N GLU A 86 -2.77 4.66 -1.06
CA GLU A 86 -3.67 3.51 -0.97
C GLU A 86 -3.49 2.83 0.40
N ILE A 87 -3.82 3.58 1.45
CA ILE A 87 -3.48 3.25 2.85
C ILE A 87 -4.18 2.01 3.40
N GLY A 88 -5.29 1.58 2.80
CA GLY A 88 -5.99 0.36 3.21
C GLY A 88 -5.15 -0.90 3.05
N GLY A 89 -4.35 -0.98 1.98
CA GLY A 89 -3.41 -2.08 1.74
C GLY A 89 -2.25 -2.08 2.74
N MET A 90 -1.64 -0.91 2.97
CA MET A 90 -0.58 -0.76 3.97
C MET A 90 -1.05 -1.18 5.37
N LEU A 91 -2.22 -0.70 5.82
CA LEU A 91 -2.75 -1.04 7.14
C LEU A 91 -3.16 -2.51 7.25
N ALA A 92 -3.66 -3.13 6.19
CA ALA A 92 -3.92 -4.57 6.20
C ALA A 92 -2.62 -5.37 6.41
N ALA A 93 -1.54 -4.99 5.71
CA ALA A 93 -0.23 -5.59 5.90
C ALA A 93 0.31 -5.37 7.33
N VAL A 94 0.13 -4.17 7.91
CA VAL A 94 0.47 -3.89 9.32
C VAL A 94 -0.31 -4.79 10.27
N LEU A 95 -1.62 -4.97 10.07
CA LEU A 95 -2.41 -5.85 10.93
C LEU A 95 -1.99 -7.32 10.81
N VAL A 96 -1.55 -7.77 9.63
CA VAL A 96 -0.95 -9.12 9.48
C VAL A 96 0.33 -9.23 10.32
N ILE A 97 1.25 -8.27 10.19
CA ILE A 97 2.52 -8.26 10.94
C ILE A 97 2.25 -8.28 12.47
N GLU A 98 1.32 -7.47 12.93
CA GLU A 98 1.09 -7.27 14.35
C GLU A 98 0.30 -8.41 15.03
N ASN A 99 -0.48 -9.21 14.28
CA ASN A 99 -1.41 -10.18 14.88
C ASN A 99 -1.19 -11.62 14.45
N VAL A 100 -0.82 -11.88 13.20
CA VAL A 100 -0.81 -13.22 12.62
C VAL A 100 0.33 -14.07 13.19
N ARG A 101 0.05 -15.35 13.37
CA ARG A 101 1.02 -16.42 13.55
C ARG A 101 0.88 -17.41 12.41
N VAL A 102 2.00 -17.88 11.87
CA VAL A 102 2.04 -18.97 10.87
C VAL A 102 2.29 -20.27 11.61
N ARG A 103 1.50 -21.30 11.33
CA ARG A 103 1.66 -22.67 11.84
C ARG A 103 2.38 -23.55 10.84
N GLN A 104 2.09 -23.35 9.56
CA GLN A 104 2.73 -24.08 8.47
C GLN A 104 2.98 -23.15 7.29
N GLY A 105 4.14 -23.27 6.65
CA GLY A 105 4.54 -22.39 5.56
C GLY A 105 5.14 -21.07 6.04
N ARG A 106 5.06 -20.02 5.21
CA ARG A 106 5.69 -18.73 5.47
C ARG A 106 4.88 -17.58 4.88
N LEU A 107 4.85 -16.44 5.59
CA LEU A 107 4.46 -15.14 5.03
C LEU A 107 5.68 -14.23 4.91
N ILE A 108 5.79 -13.52 3.77
CA ILE A 108 6.70 -12.40 3.56
C ILE A 108 5.82 -11.16 3.43
N VAL A 109 5.95 -10.19 4.34
CA VAL A 109 5.08 -9.02 4.38
C VAL A 109 5.90 -7.74 4.22
N VAL A 110 5.58 -6.96 3.20
CA VAL A 110 6.20 -5.66 2.92
C VAL A 110 5.11 -4.59 3.03
N PRO A 111 4.99 -3.90 4.17
CA PRO A 111 3.87 -2.97 4.42
C PRO A 111 3.99 -1.66 3.64
N GLN A 112 5.19 -1.28 3.24
CA GLN A 112 5.51 -0.02 2.57
C GLN A 112 6.42 -0.27 1.35
N ALA A 113 5.90 -0.95 0.33
CA ALA A 113 6.68 -1.36 -0.84
C ALA A 113 7.36 -0.15 -1.54
N ASN A 114 6.68 0.98 -1.67
CA ASN A 114 7.25 2.26 -2.14
C ASN A 114 7.51 3.21 -0.96
N ARG A 115 8.51 2.88 -0.12
CA ARG A 115 8.84 3.67 1.08
C ARG A 115 9.09 5.15 0.79
N SER A 116 9.80 5.46 -0.28
CA SER A 116 10.07 6.83 -0.71
C SER A 116 8.80 7.63 -0.98
N GLY A 117 7.79 7.02 -1.59
CA GLY A 117 6.52 7.67 -1.87
C GLY A 117 5.73 8.08 -0.62
N PHE A 118 6.00 7.48 0.57
CA PHE A 118 5.43 7.92 1.85
C PHE A 118 6.05 9.21 2.40
N THR A 119 7.12 9.73 1.81
CA THR A 119 7.85 10.90 2.31
C THR A 119 7.44 12.22 1.68
N HIS A 120 6.39 12.22 0.86
CA HIS A 120 5.84 13.44 0.25
C HIS A 120 4.35 13.31 -0.01
N THR A 121 3.72 14.46 -0.23
CA THR A 121 2.32 14.57 -0.65
C THR A 121 2.24 15.37 -1.96
N ASP A 122 1.12 15.32 -2.65
CA ASP A 122 0.89 16.17 -3.82
C ASP A 122 0.49 17.58 -3.36
N PRO A 123 1.34 18.59 -3.57
CA PRO A 123 1.05 19.96 -3.14
C PRO A 123 -0.17 20.57 -3.85
N MET A 124 -0.50 20.09 -5.05
CA MET A 124 -1.65 20.57 -5.81
C MET A 124 -2.98 20.02 -5.27
N GLU A 125 -2.92 18.91 -4.54
CA GLU A 125 -4.10 18.23 -4.01
C GLU A 125 -4.31 18.48 -2.52
N ALA A 126 -3.42 19.21 -1.86
CA ALA A 126 -3.46 19.50 -0.43
C ALA A 126 -3.70 18.26 0.43
N TYR A 127 -3.02 17.18 0.09
CA TYR A 127 -3.11 15.91 0.80
C TYR A 127 -2.60 16.05 2.23
N LEU A 128 -3.33 15.40 3.13
CA LEU A 128 -2.86 15.14 4.49
C LEU A 128 -1.68 14.17 4.43
N HIS A 129 -0.57 14.45 5.13
CA HIS A 129 0.56 13.53 5.16
C HIS A 129 0.52 12.53 6.31
N ARG A 130 -0.31 12.77 7.32
CA ARG A 130 -0.52 11.89 8.49
C ARG A 130 -1.99 11.86 8.88
N PHE A 131 -2.41 10.73 9.43
CA PHE A 131 -3.70 10.56 10.09
C PHE A 131 -3.52 9.69 11.33
N GLU A 132 -4.48 9.73 12.23
CA GLU A 132 -4.46 8.98 13.48
C GLU A 132 -5.57 7.94 13.56
N ILE A 133 -5.26 6.84 14.22
CA ILE A 133 -6.22 5.80 14.59
C ILE A 133 -6.20 5.69 16.10
N ALA A 134 -7.35 5.95 16.73
CA ALA A 134 -7.52 5.76 18.16
C ALA A 134 -7.37 4.27 18.53
N THR A 135 -6.53 3.97 19.51
CA THR A 135 -6.36 2.63 20.07
C THR A 135 -6.58 2.65 21.59
N PRO A 136 -6.80 1.52 22.25
CA PRO A 136 -6.91 1.45 23.72
C PRO A 136 -5.67 1.99 24.46
N ALA A 137 -4.50 1.97 23.83
CA ALA A 137 -3.23 2.44 24.40
C ALA A 137 -2.87 3.89 24.02
N GLY A 138 -3.75 4.60 23.34
CA GLY A 138 -3.51 5.93 22.78
C GLY A 138 -3.53 5.95 21.25
N PRO A 139 -3.48 7.13 20.63
CA PRO A 139 -3.51 7.24 19.16
C PRO A 139 -2.24 6.67 18.53
N ARG A 140 -2.40 6.01 17.40
CA ARG A 140 -1.31 5.64 16.49
C ARG A 140 -1.43 6.43 15.22
N TRP A 141 -0.35 7.01 14.79
CA TRP A 141 -0.29 7.77 13.54
C TRP A 141 0.31 6.95 12.40
N PHE A 142 -0.14 7.25 11.20
CA PHE A 142 0.33 6.64 9.95
C PHE A 142 0.45 7.72 8.88
N ARG A 143 1.39 7.54 7.96
CA ARG A 143 1.56 8.44 6.82
C ARG A 143 0.55 8.13 5.71
N VAL A 144 0.21 9.20 4.99
CA VAL A 144 -0.38 9.12 3.66
C VAL A 144 0.64 9.69 2.69
N GLY A 145 1.08 8.92 1.74
CA GLY A 145 2.03 9.38 0.74
C GLY A 145 1.38 9.63 -0.62
N MET A 146 2.21 9.63 -1.65
CA MET A 146 1.81 9.78 -3.04
C MET A 146 2.14 8.52 -3.85
N ARG A 147 1.40 8.36 -4.95
CA ARG A 147 1.52 7.22 -5.87
C ARG A 147 2.96 6.99 -6.35
N LEU A 148 3.72 8.06 -6.51
CA LEU A 148 5.03 8.05 -7.12
C LEU A 148 6.12 8.10 -6.05
N THR A 149 7.29 7.53 -6.33
CA THR A 149 8.51 7.77 -5.60
C THR A 149 8.76 9.27 -5.48
N ASN A 150 9.23 9.73 -4.31
CA ASN A 150 9.48 11.15 -4.06
C ASN A 150 10.47 11.72 -5.11
N PRO A 151 10.13 12.84 -5.77
CA PRO A 151 11.02 13.45 -6.74
C PRO A 151 12.35 13.93 -6.14
N ALA A 152 12.41 14.16 -4.82
CA ALA A 152 13.69 14.46 -4.17
C ALA A 152 14.64 13.25 -4.10
N ASP A 153 14.10 12.05 -4.23
CA ASP A 153 14.86 10.80 -4.18
C ASP A 153 15.16 10.23 -5.57
N GLN A 154 14.36 10.62 -6.57
CA GLN A 154 14.54 10.22 -7.98
C GLN A 154 14.13 11.35 -8.92
N TRP A 155 15.13 12.02 -9.53
CA TRP A 155 14.96 13.13 -10.46
C TRP A 155 16.17 13.23 -11.41
N PRO A 156 16.02 13.74 -12.67
CA PRO A 156 14.76 14.18 -13.30
C PRO A 156 13.94 13.04 -13.89
N ASP A 157 12.63 13.28 -14.10
CA ASP A 157 11.83 12.38 -14.92
C ASP A 157 12.25 12.50 -16.40
N PRO A 158 12.31 11.40 -17.18
CA PRO A 158 12.49 11.48 -18.62
C PRO A 158 11.24 12.05 -19.29
N ASP A 159 11.35 12.57 -20.51
CA ASP A 159 10.17 13.00 -21.29
C ASP A 159 9.21 11.83 -21.56
N VAL A 160 9.77 10.64 -21.78
CA VAL A 160 9.06 9.40 -22.01
C VAL A 160 9.71 8.29 -21.20
N PHE A 161 8.91 7.62 -20.37
CA PHE A 161 9.35 6.39 -19.73
C PHE A 161 9.10 5.20 -20.66
N VAL A 162 10.12 4.37 -20.84
CA VAL A 162 10.03 3.14 -21.64
C VAL A 162 10.20 1.96 -20.69
N HIS A 163 9.18 1.12 -20.58
CA HIS A 163 9.26 -0.12 -19.83
C HIS A 163 10.21 -1.08 -20.57
N ALA A 164 11.39 -1.31 -19.98
CA ALA A 164 12.49 -1.99 -20.68
C ALA A 164 12.13 -3.38 -21.22
N PRO A 165 11.45 -4.29 -20.49
CA PRO A 165 11.15 -5.63 -21.00
C PRO A 165 10.17 -5.65 -22.17
N SER A 166 9.12 -4.79 -22.16
CA SER A 166 8.08 -4.80 -23.18
C SER A 166 8.23 -3.75 -24.26
N GLY A 167 9.04 -2.70 -24.03
CA GLY A 167 9.12 -1.54 -24.90
C GLY A 167 7.92 -0.60 -24.84
N GLU A 168 6.95 -0.84 -23.92
CA GLU A 168 5.79 0.04 -23.73
C GLU A 168 6.23 1.45 -23.34
N ARG A 169 5.60 2.45 -23.95
CA ARG A 169 5.93 3.87 -23.78
C ARG A 169 4.86 4.55 -22.94
N MET A 170 5.28 5.18 -21.85
CA MET A 170 4.41 5.88 -20.90
C MET A 170 4.89 7.33 -20.70
N VAL A 171 4.07 8.15 -20.07
CA VAL A 171 4.46 9.50 -19.67
C VAL A 171 5.65 9.45 -18.72
N GLY A 172 6.54 10.45 -18.78
CA GLY A 172 7.85 10.40 -18.11
C GLY A 172 7.80 10.15 -16.62
N HIS A 173 6.81 10.72 -15.90
CA HIS A 173 6.70 10.55 -14.45
C HIS A 173 6.36 9.10 -14.01
N GLU A 174 5.88 8.23 -14.91
CA GLU A 174 5.65 6.81 -14.62
C GLU A 174 6.96 6.05 -14.32
N THR A 175 8.12 6.63 -14.63
CA THR A 175 9.42 6.12 -14.17
C THR A 175 9.52 6.05 -12.64
N ARG A 176 8.70 6.84 -11.91
CA ARG A 176 8.61 6.85 -10.45
C ARG A 176 7.42 6.07 -9.91
N ASN A 177 6.60 5.45 -10.76
CA ASN A 177 5.50 4.60 -10.34
C ASN A 177 5.99 3.15 -10.16
N LEU A 178 6.00 2.66 -8.91
CA LEU A 178 6.46 1.31 -8.63
C LEU A 178 5.68 0.26 -9.44
N ASN A 179 4.35 0.44 -9.55
CA ASN A 179 3.47 -0.46 -10.31
C ASN A 179 3.45 -0.19 -11.83
N ARG A 180 4.55 0.36 -12.36
CA ARG A 180 4.90 0.47 -13.79
C ARG A 180 6.35 0.05 -14.05
N ASN A 181 7.06 -0.33 -12.99
CA ASN A 181 8.49 -0.64 -13.06
C ASN A 181 8.82 -2.12 -12.86
N HIS A 182 7.85 -3.00 -12.57
CA HIS A 182 8.12 -4.44 -12.47
C HIS A 182 8.47 -5.00 -13.86
N PRO A 183 9.37 -5.99 -13.94
CA PRO A 183 10.08 -6.70 -12.87
C PRO A 183 11.28 -5.93 -12.31
N GLY A 184 11.58 -4.73 -12.77
CA GLY A 184 12.67 -3.88 -12.33
C GLY A 184 14.04 -4.19 -12.94
N SER A 185 15.04 -3.46 -12.45
CA SER A 185 16.44 -3.62 -12.90
C SER A 185 17.41 -3.14 -11.84
N VAL A 186 18.51 -3.87 -11.62
CA VAL A 186 19.60 -3.51 -10.69
C VAL A 186 20.32 -2.23 -11.12
N SER A 187 20.41 -1.96 -12.42
CA SER A 187 21.07 -0.79 -12.99
C SER A 187 20.11 0.40 -13.24
N GLY A 188 18.84 0.25 -12.88
CA GLY A 188 17.82 1.26 -13.10
C GLY A 188 17.80 2.38 -12.04
N TRP A 189 16.86 3.30 -12.21
CA TRP A 189 16.53 4.30 -11.21
C TRP A 189 16.08 3.65 -9.89
N LEU A 190 15.97 4.43 -8.83
CA LEU A 190 15.57 3.96 -7.50
C LEU A 190 14.32 3.07 -7.55
N THR A 191 13.27 3.51 -8.22
CA THR A 191 12.00 2.76 -8.34
C THR A 191 12.20 1.41 -9.05
N ALA A 192 13.02 1.37 -10.10
CA ALA A 192 13.30 0.12 -10.81
C ALA A 192 14.15 -0.85 -9.97
N ARG A 193 15.08 -0.35 -9.13
CA ARG A 193 15.86 -1.18 -8.19
C ARG A 193 15.00 -1.74 -7.06
N VAL A 194 14.08 -0.93 -6.51
CA VAL A 194 13.08 -1.40 -5.53
C VAL A 194 12.22 -2.49 -6.17
N SER A 195 11.70 -2.26 -7.38
CA SER A 195 10.93 -3.26 -8.11
C SER A 195 11.69 -4.55 -8.34
N HIS A 196 12.99 -4.46 -8.71
CA HIS A 196 13.85 -5.64 -8.89
C HIS A 196 13.98 -6.46 -7.61
N ALA A 197 14.22 -5.80 -6.47
CA ALA A 197 14.32 -6.45 -5.18
C ALA A 197 12.99 -7.14 -4.77
N LEU A 198 11.86 -6.49 -4.99
CA LEU A 198 10.54 -7.07 -4.72
C LEU A 198 10.25 -8.27 -5.64
N THR A 199 10.65 -8.20 -6.92
CA THR A 199 10.57 -9.35 -7.83
C THR A 199 11.47 -10.50 -7.36
N GLY A 200 12.61 -10.20 -6.76
CA GLY A 200 13.47 -11.17 -6.09
C GLY A 200 12.76 -11.90 -4.97
N LEU A 201 12.04 -11.17 -4.10
CA LEU A 201 11.21 -11.76 -3.03
C LEU A 201 10.04 -12.58 -3.60
N ALA A 202 9.39 -12.11 -4.65
CA ALA A 202 8.30 -12.82 -5.30
C ALA A 202 8.72 -14.19 -5.87
N LYS A 203 10.00 -14.37 -6.25
CA LYS A 203 10.54 -15.68 -6.66
C LYS A 203 10.57 -16.70 -5.54
N GLU A 204 10.55 -16.26 -4.29
CA GLU A 204 10.49 -17.14 -3.12
C GLU A 204 9.07 -17.53 -2.74
N ALA A 205 8.06 -16.89 -3.33
CA ALA A 205 6.66 -17.08 -3.02
C ALA A 205 5.97 -18.02 -4.02
N ALA A 206 5.00 -18.78 -3.52
CA ALA A 206 4.06 -19.54 -4.34
C ALA A 206 2.81 -18.69 -4.68
N LEU A 207 2.43 -17.78 -3.76
CA LEU A 207 1.30 -16.87 -3.91
C LEU A 207 1.77 -15.43 -3.61
N VAL A 208 1.42 -14.47 -4.44
CA VAL A 208 1.71 -13.04 -4.21
C VAL A 208 0.42 -12.24 -4.27
N LEU A 209 0.21 -11.39 -3.27
CA LEU A 209 -0.91 -10.46 -3.22
C LEU A 209 -0.41 -9.03 -3.05
N ASP A 210 -0.72 -8.17 -4.02
CA ASP A 210 -0.47 -6.74 -3.95
C ASP A 210 -1.80 -6.01 -3.61
N LEU A 211 -1.80 -5.28 -2.50
CA LEU A 211 -2.98 -4.67 -1.93
C LEU A 211 -3.13 -3.22 -2.39
N HIS A 212 -4.04 -3.00 -3.32
CA HIS A 212 -4.33 -1.70 -3.92
C HIS A 212 -5.70 -1.14 -3.57
N GLU A 213 -5.85 0.12 -3.89
CA GLU A 213 -7.11 0.84 -3.82
C GLU A 213 -7.29 1.71 -5.08
N ALA A 214 -8.51 1.89 -5.52
CA ALA A 214 -8.84 2.78 -6.64
C ALA A 214 -9.98 3.74 -6.27
N GLN A 215 -10.11 4.80 -7.04
CA GLN A 215 -11.19 5.77 -6.89
C GLN A 215 -12.55 5.18 -7.29
N PRO A 216 -13.66 5.54 -6.60
CA PRO A 216 -14.99 4.96 -6.85
C PRO A 216 -15.53 5.14 -8.28
N GLU A 217 -15.01 6.12 -9.03
CA GLU A 217 -15.34 6.37 -10.43
C GLU A 217 -14.45 5.63 -11.43
N TYR A 218 -13.54 4.76 -10.97
CA TYR A 218 -12.68 3.98 -11.85
C TYR A 218 -13.27 2.59 -12.11
N PRO A 219 -13.27 2.08 -13.36
CA PRO A 219 -13.91 0.82 -13.68
C PRO A 219 -13.22 -0.42 -13.07
N VAL A 220 -11.90 -0.36 -12.88
CA VAL A 220 -11.14 -1.42 -12.19
C VAL A 220 -11.18 -1.14 -10.70
N ILE A 221 -12.28 -1.51 -10.08
CA ILE A 221 -12.57 -1.21 -8.69
C ILE A 221 -13.36 -2.36 -8.07
N ASN A 222 -13.14 -2.58 -6.77
CA ASN A 222 -13.83 -3.60 -6.00
C ASN A 222 -13.64 -5.00 -6.61
N MET A 223 -12.40 -5.30 -7.03
CA MET A 223 -12.09 -6.54 -7.75
C MET A 223 -10.74 -7.14 -7.35
N MET A 224 -10.57 -8.41 -7.69
CA MET A 224 -9.27 -9.05 -7.82
C MET A 224 -8.85 -9.04 -9.29
N VAL A 225 -7.59 -8.76 -9.55
CA VAL A 225 -6.96 -8.91 -10.87
C VAL A 225 -5.91 -10.00 -10.75
N ALA A 226 -6.06 -11.08 -11.50
CA ALA A 226 -5.24 -12.28 -11.36
C ALA A 226 -4.47 -12.60 -12.63
N HIS A 227 -3.20 -12.96 -12.49
CA HIS A 227 -2.42 -13.59 -13.55
C HIS A 227 -3.07 -14.91 -13.98
N GLU A 228 -2.77 -15.41 -15.18
CA GLU A 228 -3.31 -16.69 -15.66
C GLU A 228 -3.00 -17.85 -14.72
N HIS A 229 -1.81 -17.86 -14.11
CA HIS A 229 -1.40 -18.89 -13.16
C HIS A 229 -2.20 -18.85 -11.85
N ALA A 230 -2.70 -17.68 -11.46
CA ALA A 230 -3.46 -17.44 -10.23
C ALA A 230 -4.98 -17.46 -10.43
N PHE A 231 -5.45 -17.67 -11.66
CA PHE A 231 -6.87 -17.40 -11.97
C PHE A 231 -7.82 -18.35 -11.24
N GLU A 232 -7.46 -19.61 -11.08
CA GLU A 232 -8.28 -20.61 -10.38
C GLU A 232 -8.36 -20.30 -8.87
N THR A 233 -7.21 -20.02 -8.23
CA THR A 233 -7.13 -19.59 -6.84
C THR A 233 -7.92 -18.32 -6.58
N ALA A 234 -7.75 -17.31 -7.45
CA ALA A 234 -8.46 -16.05 -7.33
C ALA A 234 -9.97 -16.20 -7.58
N ALA A 235 -10.41 -17.11 -8.47
CA ALA A 235 -11.82 -17.40 -8.71
C ALA A 235 -12.47 -18.04 -7.50
N THR A 236 -11.83 -19.05 -6.90
CA THR A 236 -12.28 -19.72 -5.67
C THR A 236 -12.39 -18.72 -4.52
N ALA A 237 -11.34 -17.91 -4.29
CA ALA A 237 -11.35 -16.87 -3.26
C ALA A 237 -12.44 -15.80 -3.50
N THR A 238 -12.64 -15.37 -4.74
CA THR A 238 -13.70 -14.43 -5.11
C THR A 238 -15.09 -15.00 -4.80
N ALA A 239 -15.35 -16.26 -5.16
CA ALA A 239 -16.61 -16.93 -4.87
C ALA A 239 -16.85 -17.05 -3.36
N ALA A 240 -15.82 -17.39 -2.58
CA ALA A 240 -15.89 -17.46 -1.13
C ALA A 240 -16.23 -16.10 -0.50
N MET A 241 -15.57 -15.02 -0.93
CA MET A 241 -15.87 -13.66 -0.47
C MET A 241 -17.31 -13.25 -0.80
N GLN A 242 -17.79 -13.56 -2.02
CA GLN A 242 -19.19 -13.30 -2.43
C GLN A 242 -20.17 -14.10 -1.58
N GLY A 243 -19.88 -15.34 -1.26
CA GLY A 243 -20.65 -16.18 -0.34
C GLY A 243 -20.76 -15.57 1.07
N ARG A 244 -19.75 -14.86 1.52
CA ARG A 244 -19.74 -14.08 2.78
C ARG A 244 -20.44 -12.72 2.66
N ARG A 245 -21.02 -12.41 1.51
CA ARG A 245 -21.64 -11.12 1.16
C ARG A 245 -20.65 -9.96 1.16
N ILE A 246 -19.41 -10.22 0.81
CA ILE A 246 -18.38 -9.21 0.57
C ILE A 246 -18.32 -9.01 -0.95
N PRO A 247 -18.89 -7.91 -1.50
CA PRO A 247 -18.95 -7.73 -2.95
C PRO A 247 -17.56 -7.55 -3.52
N ILE A 248 -17.19 -8.38 -4.46
CA ILE A 248 -15.93 -8.31 -5.20
C ILE A 248 -16.12 -8.98 -6.54
N SER A 249 -15.43 -8.52 -7.58
CA SER A 249 -15.39 -9.16 -8.89
C SER A 249 -13.98 -9.69 -9.19
N LEU A 250 -13.86 -10.49 -10.24
CA LEU A 250 -12.59 -11.02 -10.72
C LEU A 250 -12.36 -10.55 -12.16
N SER A 251 -11.12 -10.17 -12.46
CA SER A 251 -10.65 -9.89 -13.81
C SER A 251 -9.34 -10.62 -14.07
N ALA A 252 -9.17 -11.10 -15.30
CA ALA A 252 -7.87 -11.57 -15.73
C ALA A 252 -6.90 -10.39 -15.94
N SER A 253 -5.64 -10.57 -15.59
CA SER A 253 -4.57 -9.64 -15.89
C SER A 253 -4.38 -9.51 -17.40
N PRO A 254 -4.51 -8.31 -18.00
CA PRO A 254 -4.31 -8.16 -19.45
C PRO A 254 -2.87 -8.47 -19.84
N LYS A 255 -2.71 -9.29 -20.88
CA LYS A 255 -1.38 -9.74 -21.35
C LYS A 255 -0.47 -8.63 -21.86
N ASN A 256 -1.05 -7.54 -22.30
CA ASN A 256 -0.34 -6.37 -22.89
C ASN A 256 -0.29 -5.18 -21.93
N LEU A 257 -0.55 -5.39 -20.65
CA LEU A 257 -0.46 -4.34 -19.64
C LEU A 257 0.77 -4.61 -18.76
N HIS A 258 1.89 -4.00 -19.12
CA HIS A 258 3.19 -4.26 -18.53
C HIS A 258 3.58 -3.32 -17.38
N GLY A 259 4.57 -3.75 -16.61
CA GLY A 259 5.11 -3.00 -15.47
C GLY A 259 4.32 -3.14 -14.18
N LEU A 260 3.19 -3.84 -14.18
CA LEU A 260 2.33 -4.03 -13.01
C LEU A 260 2.68 -5.32 -12.26
N SER A 261 2.55 -5.29 -10.94
CA SER A 261 2.87 -6.41 -10.05
C SER A 261 2.13 -7.70 -10.42
N HIS A 262 0.80 -7.63 -10.61
CA HIS A 262 -0.01 -8.80 -10.98
C HIS A 262 0.35 -9.39 -12.35
N ARG A 263 0.97 -8.60 -13.27
CA ARG A 263 1.42 -9.11 -14.56
C ARG A 263 2.83 -9.66 -14.45
N GLU A 264 3.76 -8.81 -14.03
CA GLU A 264 5.18 -9.13 -14.10
C GLU A 264 5.63 -10.19 -13.07
N PHE A 265 5.02 -10.23 -11.87
CA PHE A 265 5.35 -11.31 -10.93
C PHE A 265 4.91 -12.67 -11.48
N GLY A 266 3.76 -12.75 -12.16
CA GLY A 266 3.34 -13.98 -12.83
C GLY A 266 4.22 -14.36 -14.01
N ASP A 267 4.64 -13.38 -14.83
CA ASP A 267 5.47 -13.64 -16.00
C ASP A 267 6.93 -13.98 -15.65
N TYR A 268 7.49 -13.37 -14.59
CA TYR A 268 8.91 -13.50 -14.23
C TYR A 268 9.19 -14.41 -13.04
N THR A 269 8.14 -14.98 -12.44
CA THR A 269 8.25 -15.94 -11.34
C THR A 269 7.29 -17.12 -11.54
N LYS A 270 7.29 -18.07 -10.60
CA LYS A 270 6.30 -19.15 -10.57
C LYS A 270 5.11 -18.84 -9.66
N ALA A 271 5.08 -17.65 -9.08
CA ALA A 271 4.06 -17.28 -8.12
C ALA A 271 2.69 -17.08 -8.80
N GLU A 272 1.66 -17.48 -8.12
CA GLU A 272 0.30 -17.08 -8.40
C GLU A 272 0.13 -15.61 -7.99
N ALA A 273 0.15 -14.70 -8.96
CA ALA A 273 0.13 -13.27 -8.71
C ALA A 273 -1.28 -12.68 -8.81
N VAL A 274 -1.71 -12.05 -7.73
CA VAL A 274 -3.02 -11.40 -7.59
C VAL A 274 -2.84 -9.97 -7.07
N LEU A 275 -3.72 -9.07 -7.53
CA LEU A 275 -3.84 -7.72 -7.03
C LEU A 275 -5.29 -7.47 -6.61
N THR A 276 -5.52 -6.76 -5.50
CA THR A 276 -6.86 -6.32 -5.10
C THR A 276 -7.03 -4.83 -5.28
N GLU A 277 -8.25 -4.39 -5.65
CA GLU A 277 -8.64 -2.99 -5.77
C GLU A 277 -9.83 -2.70 -4.86
N SER A 278 -9.59 -2.02 -3.72
CA SER A 278 -10.65 -1.57 -2.82
C SER A 278 -11.02 -0.11 -3.08
N PRO A 279 -12.30 0.30 -2.89
CA PRO A 279 -12.71 1.68 -3.13
C PRO A 279 -12.09 2.67 -2.13
N ASN A 280 -11.38 3.70 -2.63
CA ASN A 280 -10.81 4.77 -1.83
C ASN A 280 -11.29 6.15 -2.32
N PRO A 281 -12.26 6.79 -1.64
CA PRO A 281 -12.77 8.09 -2.05
C PRO A 281 -11.76 9.23 -1.89
N ALA A 282 -10.73 9.05 -1.05
CA ALA A 282 -9.69 10.06 -0.86
C ALA A 282 -8.78 10.25 -2.09
N MET A 283 -8.80 9.33 -3.04
CA MET A 283 -8.03 9.41 -4.30
C MET A 283 -8.82 9.99 -5.47
N GLY A 284 -10.13 10.05 -5.37
CA GLY A 284 -10.98 10.30 -6.52
C GLY A 284 -11.14 11.77 -6.91
N ARG A 285 -11.61 11.99 -8.15
CA ARG A 285 -11.74 13.32 -8.76
C ARG A 285 -13.00 14.09 -8.30
N PHE A 286 -14.01 13.37 -7.79
CA PHE A 286 -15.24 13.98 -7.31
C PHE A 286 -15.15 14.46 -5.86
N ARG A 287 -14.10 14.08 -5.13
CA ARG A 287 -13.95 14.44 -3.73
C ARG A 287 -13.94 15.95 -3.51
N GLY A 288 -14.40 16.35 -2.34
CA GLY A 288 -14.17 17.68 -1.83
C GLY A 288 -12.77 17.83 -1.23
N ARG A 289 -12.66 18.59 -0.15
CA ARG A 289 -11.38 18.78 0.56
C ARG A 289 -10.88 17.44 1.13
N THR A 290 -9.65 17.07 0.82
CA THR A 290 -8.99 15.92 1.43
C THR A 290 -8.57 16.27 2.86
N GLY A 291 -9.14 15.58 3.82
CA GLY A 291 -8.83 15.72 5.24
C GLY A 291 -8.91 14.35 5.92
N GLU A 292 -8.58 14.31 7.21
CA GLU A 292 -8.57 13.08 8.00
C GLU A 292 -9.93 12.36 7.98
N ALA A 293 -11.03 13.11 8.09
CA ALA A 293 -12.39 12.55 8.03
C ALA A 293 -12.65 11.82 6.71
N LEU A 294 -12.20 12.36 5.56
CA LEU A 294 -12.33 11.67 4.28
C LEU A 294 -11.44 10.44 4.21
N VAL A 295 -10.19 10.55 4.68
CA VAL A 295 -9.21 9.46 4.65
C VAL A 295 -9.65 8.29 5.54
N VAL A 296 -10.10 8.57 6.76
CA VAL A 296 -10.46 7.56 7.78
C VAL A 296 -11.92 7.12 7.66
N GLU A 297 -12.84 8.08 7.55
CA GLU A 297 -14.27 7.76 7.51
C GLU A 297 -14.79 7.48 6.09
N GLY A 298 -14.05 7.91 5.07
CA GLY A 298 -14.39 7.63 3.68
C GLY A 298 -15.69 8.28 3.21
N ARG A 299 -16.14 9.37 3.85
CA ARG A 299 -17.39 10.07 3.56
C ARG A 299 -17.14 11.34 2.79
N ASP A 300 -17.95 11.55 1.76
CA ASP A 300 -17.89 12.77 0.97
C ASP A 300 -19.25 13.05 0.29
N PRO A 301 -19.86 14.23 0.49
CA PRO A 301 -21.17 14.56 -0.10
C PRO A 301 -21.14 14.64 -1.63
N ASN A 302 -20.01 14.96 -2.23
CA ASN A 302 -19.89 15.00 -3.70
C ASN A 302 -19.94 13.58 -4.27
N TYR A 303 -19.35 12.59 -3.58
CA TYR A 303 -19.47 11.18 -3.97
C TYR A 303 -20.90 10.66 -3.83
N VAL A 304 -21.63 11.04 -2.76
CA VAL A 304 -23.07 10.72 -2.63
C VAL A 304 -23.84 11.29 -3.81
N ARG A 305 -23.56 12.54 -4.20
CA ARG A 305 -24.17 13.17 -5.38
C ARG A 305 -23.78 12.44 -6.67
N ALA A 306 -22.52 12.10 -6.85
CA ALA A 306 -22.04 11.36 -8.03
C ALA A 306 -22.70 9.98 -8.15
N ALA A 307 -22.91 9.28 -7.04
CA ALA A 307 -23.62 7.99 -6.99
C ALA A 307 -25.07 8.15 -7.47
N ARG A 308 -25.80 9.18 -6.99
CA ARG A 308 -27.17 9.50 -7.43
C ARG A 308 -27.23 9.81 -8.93
N LEU A 309 -26.17 10.37 -9.49
CA LEU A 309 -26.01 10.64 -10.93
C LEU A 309 -25.46 9.44 -11.72
N LYS A 310 -25.27 8.28 -11.09
CA LYS A 310 -24.74 7.04 -11.71
C LYS A 310 -23.37 7.24 -12.37
N ARG A 311 -22.47 7.98 -11.68
CA ARG A 311 -21.11 8.27 -12.16
C ARG A 311 -20.03 7.39 -11.52
N LEU A 312 -20.43 6.45 -10.66
CA LEU A 312 -19.54 5.56 -9.94
C LEU A 312 -19.72 4.11 -10.37
N PHE A 313 -18.67 3.33 -10.22
CA PHE A 313 -18.68 1.88 -10.48
C PHE A 313 -18.93 1.06 -9.21
N VAL A 314 -19.02 1.73 -8.06
CA VAL A 314 -19.42 1.12 -6.77
C VAL A 314 -20.58 1.89 -6.18
N SER A 315 -21.34 1.25 -5.32
CA SER A 315 -22.36 1.95 -4.50
C SER A 315 -21.69 2.91 -3.53
N PHE A 316 -22.26 4.08 -3.37
CA PHE A 316 -21.80 5.09 -2.43
C PHE A 316 -22.99 5.84 -1.83
N ASP A 317 -23.07 5.80 -0.52
CA ASP A 317 -24.09 6.46 0.28
C ASP A 317 -23.45 7.33 1.38
N GLU A 318 -24.24 7.75 2.34
CA GLU A 318 -23.80 8.57 3.48
C GLU A 318 -22.85 7.82 4.43
N GLN A 319 -22.78 6.48 4.37
CA GLN A 319 -21.82 5.66 5.13
C GLN A 319 -20.44 5.73 4.50
N GLY A 320 -20.36 5.97 3.19
CA GLY A 320 -19.10 6.04 2.45
C GLY A 320 -18.32 4.72 2.41
N TRP A 321 -17.01 4.82 2.28
CA TRP A 321 -16.07 3.69 2.29
C TRP A 321 -15.02 3.90 3.38
N PRO A 322 -15.37 3.70 4.67
CA PRO A 322 -14.45 3.92 5.77
C PRO A 322 -13.23 3.01 5.71
N LEU A 323 -12.11 3.52 6.21
CA LEU A 323 -10.82 2.81 6.18
C LEU A 323 -10.90 1.41 6.81
N LYS A 324 -11.66 1.27 7.91
CA LYS A 324 -11.89 -0.04 8.54
C LYS A 324 -12.55 -1.05 7.59
N LEU A 325 -13.47 -0.61 6.73
CA LEU A 325 -14.12 -1.48 5.74
C LEU A 325 -13.12 -1.89 4.66
N ARG A 326 -12.31 -0.96 4.16
CA ARG A 326 -11.30 -1.20 3.13
C ARG A 326 -10.23 -2.18 3.62
N VAL A 327 -9.72 -1.97 4.84
CA VAL A 327 -8.78 -2.89 5.50
C VAL A 327 -9.40 -4.26 5.75
N ALA A 328 -10.61 -4.32 6.30
CA ALA A 328 -11.30 -5.60 6.55
C ALA A 328 -11.48 -6.42 5.27
N ARG A 329 -11.76 -5.78 4.13
CA ARG A 329 -11.86 -6.44 2.83
C ARG A 329 -10.52 -7.01 2.36
N ASN A 330 -9.43 -6.28 2.54
CA ASN A 330 -8.09 -6.76 2.24
C ASN A 330 -7.70 -7.97 3.11
N LEU A 331 -8.04 -7.94 4.41
CA LEU A 331 -7.83 -9.09 5.30
C LEU A 331 -8.66 -10.30 4.87
N ALA A 332 -9.92 -10.09 4.47
CA ALA A 332 -10.76 -11.17 3.93
C ALA A 332 -10.19 -11.73 2.61
N ALA A 333 -9.61 -10.90 1.76
CA ALA A 333 -8.95 -11.35 0.54
C ALA A 333 -7.72 -12.21 0.85
N ILE A 334 -6.90 -11.83 1.85
CA ILE A 334 -5.77 -12.62 2.33
C ILE A 334 -6.26 -13.99 2.83
N GLU A 335 -7.29 -14.00 3.67
CA GLU A 335 -7.89 -15.22 4.24
C GLU A 335 -8.36 -16.17 3.14
N GLU A 336 -9.19 -15.67 2.21
CA GLU A 336 -9.80 -16.50 1.18
C GLU A 336 -8.81 -16.94 0.09
N LEU A 337 -7.77 -16.14 -0.21
CA LEU A 337 -6.71 -16.57 -1.12
C LEU A 337 -5.85 -17.68 -0.50
N ILE A 338 -5.54 -17.62 0.80
CA ILE A 338 -4.85 -18.71 1.50
C ILE A 338 -5.72 -19.98 1.50
N ASN A 339 -7.02 -19.87 1.81
CA ASN A 339 -7.93 -21.00 1.83
C ASN A 339 -8.03 -21.65 0.43
N ALA A 340 -8.21 -20.84 -0.61
CA ALA A 340 -8.28 -21.31 -2.00
C ALA A 340 -6.94 -21.96 -2.45
N TYR A 341 -5.82 -21.35 -2.10
CA TYR A 341 -4.51 -21.92 -2.37
C TYR A 341 -4.32 -23.28 -1.69
N ASN A 342 -4.71 -23.41 -0.43
CA ASN A 342 -4.63 -24.68 0.31
C ASN A 342 -5.53 -25.77 -0.26
N GLU A 343 -6.69 -25.40 -0.79
CA GLU A 343 -7.61 -26.35 -1.47
C GLU A 343 -6.98 -26.90 -2.76
N LEU A 344 -6.28 -26.05 -3.52
CA LEU A 344 -5.66 -26.41 -4.80
C LEU A 344 -4.28 -27.04 -4.63
N HIS A 345 -3.56 -26.73 -3.53
CA HIS A 345 -2.20 -27.18 -3.24
C HIS A 345 -2.07 -27.83 -1.84
N PRO A 346 -2.82 -28.90 -1.55
CA PRO A 346 -2.87 -29.50 -0.22
C PRO A 346 -1.51 -30.06 0.27
N GLU A 347 -0.58 -30.28 -0.65
CA GLU A 347 0.78 -30.78 -0.33
C GLU A 347 1.72 -29.70 0.24
N ILE A 348 1.43 -28.43 0.01
CA ILE A 348 2.23 -27.29 0.50
C ILE A 348 1.31 -26.19 1.10
N PRO A 349 0.49 -26.51 2.09
CA PRO A 349 -0.47 -25.54 2.62
C PRO A 349 0.22 -24.39 3.37
N ILE A 350 -0.53 -23.30 3.52
CA ILE A 350 -0.21 -22.15 4.35
C ILE A 350 -1.24 -22.09 5.47
N GLU A 351 -0.83 -22.34 6.71
CA GLU A 351 -1.73 -22.29 7.87
C GLU A 351 -1.41 -21.10 8.75
N ILE A 352 -2.38 -20.24 8.95
CA ILE A 352 -2.24 -19.02 9.76
C ILE A 352 -3.27 -18.97 10.89
N GLU A 353 -2.93 -18.26 11.95
CA GLU A 353 -3.81 -17.99 13.10
C GLU A 353 -3.84 -16.49 13.40
N ASN A 354 -4.90 -16.06 14.09
CA ASN A 354 -5.06 -14.70 14.62
C ASN A 354 -5.12 -13.60 13.54
N LEU A 355 -5.44 -13.94 12.29
CA LEU A 355 -5.77 -12.91 11.32
C LEU A 355 -7.06 -12.20 11.78
N PRO A 356 -7.08 -10.85 11.93
CA PRO A 356 -8.28 -10.14 12.35
C PRO A 356 -9.45 -10.40 11.39
N ALA A 357 -10.53 -10.98 11.89
CA ALA A 357 -11.66 -11.38 11.05
C ALA A 357 -12.42 -10.15 10.52
N TYR A 358 -12.92 -10.23 9.28
CA TYR A 358 -13.67 -9.16 8.61
C TYR A 358 -14.74 -8.53 9.52
N LYS A 359 -15.60 -9.36 10.15
CA LYS A 359 -16.70 -8.88 11.00
C LYS A 359 -16.21 -8.17 12.25
N ASP A 360 -15.10 -8.63 12.83
CA ASP A 360 -14.55 -8.07 14.06
C ASP A 360 -13.90 -6.71 13.80
N VAL A 361 -13.20 -6.54 12.67
CA VAL A 361 -12.63 -5.25 12.25
C VAL A 361 -13.75 -4.23 11.99
N ILE A 362 -14.83 -4.63 11.34
CA ILE A 362 -16.00 -3.76 11.13
C ILE A 362 -16.64 -3.34 12.46
N ALA A 363 -16.81 -4.27 13.39
CA ALA A 363 -17.49 -4.03 14.66
C ALA A 363 -16.64 -3.21 15.65
N ARG A 364 -15.36 -3.57 15.79
CA ARG A 364 -14.46 -3.05 16.84
C ARG A 364 -13.55 -1.91 16.36
N GLY A 365 -13.43 -1.73 15.03
CA GLY A 365 -12.51 -0.75 14.43
C GLY A 365 -11.06 -1.23 14.40
N LEU A 366 -10.22 -0.53 13.62
CA LEU A 366 -8.82 -0.89 13.40
C LEU A 366 -7.98 -0.84 14.67
N GLY A 367 -8.23 0.17 15.53
CA GLY A 367 -7.46 0.38 16.75
C GLY A 367 -7.52 -0.77 17.75
N ALA A 368 -8.55 -1.63 17.66
CA ALA A 368 -8.66 -2.81 18.52
C ALA A 368 -7.63 -3.91 18.18
N PHE A 369 -6.98 -3.81 17.02
CA PHE A 369 -6.03 -4.79 16.49
C PHE A 369 -4.62 -4.21 16.30
N LEU A 370 -4.45 -2.91 16.52
CA LEU A 370 -3.15 -2.26 16.49
C LEU A 370 -2.47 -2.37 17.86
N ARG A 371 -1.23 -2.78 17.87
CA ARG A 371 -0.42 -2.88 19.11
C ARG A 371 0.05 -1.50 19.54
N PRO A 372 0.26 -1.29 20.86
CA PRO A 372 0.90 -0.06 21.32
C PRO A 372 2.30 0.04 20.71
N PRO A 373 2.72 1.23 20.27
CA PRO A 373 4.10 1.44 19.84
C PRO A 373 5.06 1.21 21.01
N PRO A 374 6.34 0.89 20.74
CA PRO A 374 7.35 0.85 21.80
C PRO A 374 7.40 2.16 22.58
N GLU A 375 7.69 2.10 23.90
CA GLU A 375 7.85 3.30 24.70
C GLU A 375 8.97 4.18 24.14
N GLY A 376 8.67 5.44 23.84
CA GLY A 376 9.63 6.42 23.31
C GLY A 376 9.76 6.50 21.78
N SER A 377 8.84 5.90 21.03
CA SER A 377 8.79 6.00 19.55
C SER A 377 7.83 7.10 19.06
#